data_1e4e12437db159b7a10fef0cd1e0c180
#
_entry.id   1e4e12437db159b7a10fef0cd1e0c180
#
_cell.length_a   1.000
_cell.length_b   1.000
_cell.length_c   1.000
_cell.angle_alpha   90.00
_cell.angle_beta   90.00
_cell.angle_gamma   90.00
#
_symmetry.space_group_name_H-M   'P 1'
#
loop_
_entity.id
_entity.type
_entity.pdbx_description
1 polymer ?
#
loop_
_entity_poly.entity_id
_entity_poly.type
_entity_poly.pdbx_seq_one_letter_code
_entity_poly.pdbx_strand_id
1 'polypeptide(L)'
;WGLFNIFGVAPVIAGIVAFIILDFAVWLEHVVSHKWPLLWRIHRMHHADQGFDLTTALRFHPLEIVLSMLWKATIIIALGAPAIAVLIFEIVLNGMAMFNHANARIPRPVDRVLRWLVVTPDMHRVHHSAVHRETDSNYGFNFSFWDRLFATYVDQPQAGHDKMTIGLNDYQGPKTANLFWTLALPFRPK
;
A
#
# COMPACT_ATOMS: atom_id res chain seq x y z
N TRP A 1 21.85 14.88 -11.97
CA TRP A 1 20.93 14.54 -13.04
C TRP A 1 19.49 14.56 -12.53
N GLY A 2 18.54 14.82 -13.41
CA GLY A 2 17.11 14.85 -13.13
C GLY A 2 16.53 16.26 -13.07
N LEU A 3 15.19 16.33 -13.09
CA LEU A 3 14.44 17.57 -13.24
C LEU A 3 14.80 18.63 -12.20
N PHE A 4 14.94 18.26 -10.93
CA PHE A 4 15.27 19.22 -9.86
C PHE A 4 16.64 19.87 -10.07
N ASN A 5 17.61 19.12 -10.61
CA ASN A 5 18.95 19.64 -10.89
C ASN A 5 18.93 20.56 -12.12
N ILE A 6 18.17 20.20 -13.17
CA ILE A 6 18.05 21.01 -14.39
C ILE A 6 17.42 22.36 -14.08
N PHE A 7 16.39 22.38 -13.22
CA PHE A 7 15.67 23.61 -12.86
C PHE A 7 16.25 24.33 -11.62
N GLY A 8 17.36 23.85 -11.05
CA GLY A 8 17.99 24.47 -9.90
C GLY A 8 17.09 24.56 -8.67
N VAL A 9 16.23 23.55 -8.45
CA VAL A 9 15.27 23.53 -7.34
C VAL A 9 16.04 23.44 -6.01
N ALA A 10 15.70 24.33 -5.05
CA ALA A 10 16.33 24.31 -3.72
C ALA A 10 16.15 22.93 -3.06
N PRO A 11 17.20 22.37 -2.39
CA PRO A 11 17.18 20.98 -1.89
C PRO A 11 16.01 20.65 -0.97
N VAL A 12 15.59 21.57 -0.11
CA VAL A 12 14.44 21.37 0.79
C VAL A 12 13.13 21.23 0.01
N ILE A 13 12.93 22.11 -0.98
CA ILE A 13 11.75 22.08 -1.84
C ILE A 13 11.75 20.79 -2.68
N ALA A 14 12.91 20.46 -3.27
CA ALA A 14 13.09 19.21 -4.01
C ALA A 14 12.76 17.98 -3.16
N GLY A 15 13.17 17.97 -1.90
CA GLY A 15 12.87 16.90 -0.94
C GLY A 15 11.38 16.77 -0.65
N ILE A 16 10.70 17.88 -0.37
CA ILE A 16 9.25 17.88 -0.10
C ILE A 16 8.46 17.41 -1.33
N VAL A 17 8.78 17.95 -2.50
CA VAL A 17 8.12 17.60 -3.75
C VAL A 17 8.39 16.14 -4.12
N ALA A 18 9.64 15.65 -3.95
CA ALA A 18 9.99 14.25 -4.17
C ALA A 18 9.16 13.33 -3.26
N PHE A 19 9.03 13.65 -1.97
CA PHE A 19 8.24 12.86 -1.03
C PHE A 19 6.79 12.72 -1.49
N ILE A 20 6.15 13.83 -1.88
CA ILE A 20 4.75 13.83 -2.35
C ILE A 20 4.60 13.03 -3.65
N ILE A 21 5.53 13.19 -4.61
CA ILE A 21 5.49 12.46 -5.87
C ILE A 21 5.73 10.96 -5.66
N LEU A 22 6.66 10.59 -4.79
CA LEU A 22 6.92 9.18 -4.47
C LEU A 22 5.73 8.53 -3.76
N ASP A 23 5.07 9.25 -2.85
CA ASP A 23 3.86 8.74 -2.20
C ASP A 23 2.72 8.53 -3.20
N PHE A 24 2.50 9.49 -4.09
CA PHE A 24 1.56 9.31 -5.20
C PHE A 24 1.93 8.13 -6.10
N ALA A 25 3.21 7.96 -6.40
CA ALA A 25 3.69 6.88 -7.25
C ALA A 25 3.47 5.49 -6.63
N VAL A 26 3.64 5.37 -5.31
CA VAL A 26 3.34 4.13 -4.56
C VAL A 26 1.83 3.87 -4.53
N TRP A 27 1.01 4.91 -4.31
CA TRP A 27 -0.44 4.81 -4.42
C TRP A 27 -0.87 4.34 -5.83
N LEU A 28 -0.32 4.94 -6.88
CA LEU A 28 -0.64 4.58 -8.27
C LEU A 28 -0.21 3.15 -8.60
N GLU A 29 0.98 2.74 -8.17
CA GLU A 29 1.48 1.37 -8.31
C GLU A 29 0.51 0.37 -7.66
N HIS A 30 0.03 0.68 -6.47
CA HIS A 30 -0.91 -0.15 -5.74
C HIS A 30 -2.25 -0.27 -6.49
N VAL A 31 -2.81 0.83 -6.99
CA VAL A 31 -3.99 0.81 -7.87
C VAL A 31 -3.77 -0.09 -9.09
N VAL A 32 -2.63 0.07 -9.77
CA VAL A 32 -2.30 -0.71 -10.97
C VAL A 32 -2.12 -2.20 -10.61
N SER A 33 -1.55 -2.51 -9.44
CA SER A 33 -1.40 -3.89 -8.94
C SER A 33 -2.75 -4.58 -8.71
N HIS A 34 -3.79 -3.83 -8.37
CA HIS A 34 -5.16 -4.36 -8.27
C HIS A 34 -5.87 -4.46 -9.62
N LYS A 35 -5.65 -3.50 -10.53
CA LYS A 35 -6.39 -3.39 -11.79
C LYS A 35 -5.79 -4.17 -12.95
N TRP A 36 -4.48 -4.41 -12.92
CA TRP A 36 -3.81 -5.17 -13.97
C TRP A 36 -3.72 -6.66 -13.58
N PRO A 37 -4.37 -7.59 -14.32
CA PRO A 37 -4.47 -9.00 -13.93
C PRO A 37 -3.13 -9.69 -13.67
N LEU A 38 -2.07 -9.32 -14.40
CA LEU A 38 -0.74 -9.89 -14.21
C LEU A 38 -0.13 -9.47 -12.87
N LEU A 39 -0.24 -8.18 -12.52
CA LEU A 39 0.28 -7.65 -11.25
C LEU A 39 -0.58 -8.11 -10.08
N TRP A 40 -1.90 -8.18 -10.25
CA TRP A 40 -2.80 -8.76 -9.25
C TRP A 40 -2.43 -10.19 -8.89
N ARG A 41 -2.01 -11.02 -9.87
CA ARG A 41 -1.57 -12.38 -9.57
C ARG A 41 -0.39 -12.42 -8.59
N ILE A 42 0.48 -11.42 -8.62
CA ILE A 42 1.62 -11.30 -7.70
C ILE A 42 1.15 -10.71 -6.38
N HIS A 43 0.42 -9.61 -6.42
CA HIS A 43 -0.07 -8.84 -5.27
C HIS A 43 -1.09 -9.62 -4.41
N ARG A 44 -1.88 -10.51 -5.00
CA ARG A 44 -2.84 -11.35 -4.26
C ARG A 44 -2.18 -12.25 -3.19
N MET A 45 -0.86 -12.47 -3.26
CA MET A 45 -0.13 -13.12 -2.17
C MET A 45 -0.25 -12.32 -0.87
N HIS A 46 -0.15 -11.01 -0.95
CA HIS A 46 -0.33 -10.08 0.15
C HIS A 46 -1.77 -10.13 0.69
N HIS A 47 -2.75 -10.06 -0.19
CA HIS A 47 -4.17 -10.12 0.17
C HIS A 47 -4.64 -11.50 0.63
N ALA A 48 -3.93 -12.58 0.35
CA ALA A 48 -4.29 -13.92 0.82
C ALA A 48 -4.05 -14.11 2.33
N ASP A 49 -3.44 -13.14 3.01
CA ASP A 49 -3.26 -13.17 4.45
C ASP A 49 -4.59 -12.95 5.17
N GLN A 50 -4.93 -13.86 6.07
CA GLN A 50 -6.15 -13.80 6.89
C GLN A 50 -5.87 -13.22 8.29
N GLY A 51 -4.59 -13.10 8.67
CA GLY A 51 -4.18 -12.64 9.99
C GLY A 51 -4.33 -11.14 10.17
N PHE A 52 -4.05 -10.37 9.12
CA PHE A 52 -3.99 -8.91 9.15
C PHE A 52 -3.30 -8.37 10.40
N ASP A 53 -1.99 -8.51 10.42
CA ASP A 53 -1.14 -7.99 11.48
C ASP A 53 0.15 -7.36 10.90
N LEU A 54 1.04 -6.88 11.78
CA LEU A 54 2.31 -6.27 11.38
C LEU A 54 3.11 -7.12 10.37
N THR A 55 3.00 -8.44 10.41
CA THR A 55 3.72 -9.33 9.47
C THR A 55 3.11 -9.31 8.08
N THR A 56 1.84 -8.94 7.95
CA THR A 56 1.18 -8.73 6.66
C THR A 56 1.90 -7.65 5.84
N ALA A 57 2.43 -6.60 6.51
CA ALA A 57 3.21 -5.54 5.87
C ALA A 57 4.51 -6.04 5.19
N LEU A 58 5.00 -7.20 5.57
CA LEU A 58 6.21 -7.81 5.00
C LEU A 58 5.88 -8.92 3.99
N ARG A 59 4.60 -9.23 3.81
CA ARG A 59 4.14 -10.39 3.05
C ARG A 59 3.89 -10.08 1.58
N PHE A 60 4.89 -9.55 0.92
CA PHE A 60 4.89 -9.30 -0.53
C PHE A 60 5.65 -10.37 -1.29
N HIS A 61 5.24 -10.64 -2.52
CA HIS A 61 6.01 -11.53 -3.39
C HIS A 61 7.34 -10.86 -3.79
N PRO A 62 8.49 -11.58 -3.80
CA PRO A 62 9.79 -11.00 -4.17
C PRO A 62 9.77 -10.29 -5.54
N LEU A 63 9.03 -10.80 -6.52
CA LEU A 63 8.88 -10.14 -7.82
C LEU A 63 8.20 -8.78 -7.70
N GLU A 64 7.22 -8.63 -6.81
CA GLU A 64 6.55 -7.36 -6.55
C GLU A 64 7.52 -6.35 -5.94
N ILE A 65 8.30 -6.77 -4.94
CA ILE A 65 9.33 -5.92 -4.33
C ILE A 65 10.32 -5.40 -5.39
N VAL A 66 10.80 -6.28 -6.29
CA VAL A 66 11.72 -5.87 -7.36
C VAL A 66 11.06 -4.88 -8.31
N LEU A 67 9.82 -5.12 -8.72
CA LEU A 67 9.08 -4.20 -9.61
C LEU A 67 8.86 -2.84 -8.94
N SER A 68 8.46 -2.83 -7.67
CA SER A 68 8.28 -1.62 -6.88
C SER A 68 9.58 -0.83 -6.72
N MET A 69 10.69 -1.50 -6.45
CA MET A 69 12.01 -0.86 -6.38
C MET A 69 12.40 -0.22 -7.73
N LEU A 70 12.19 -0.91 -8.85
CA LEU A 70 12.47 -0.38 -10.18
C LEU A 70 11.57 0.81 -10.52
N TRP A 71 10.30 0.74 -10.18
CA TRP A 71 9.35 1.83 -10.35
C TRP A 71 9.78 3.08 -9.58
N LYS A 72 10.05 2.96 -8.28
CA LYS A 72 10.53 4.06 -7.43
C LYS A 72 11.88 4.61 -7.93
N ALA A 73 12.83 3.73 -8.25
CA ALA A 73 14.14 4.15 -8.76
C ALA A 73 14.04 4.98 -10.04
N THR A 74 13.14 4.60 -10.96
CA THR A 74 12.89 5.35 -12.19
C THR A 74 12.45 6.78 -11.88
N ILE A 75 11.53 6.96 -10.93
CA ILE A 75 11.02 8.26 -10.53
C ILE A 75 12.10 9.08 -9.81
N ILE A 76 12.84 8.46 -8.89
CA ILE A 76 13.94 9.09 -8.15
C ILE A 76 14.99 9.65 -9.12
N ILE A 77 15.39 8.86 -10.13
CA ILE A 77 16.37 9.26 -11.15
C ILE A 77 15.80 10.37 -12.03
N ALA A 78 14.56 10.23 -12.48
CA ALA A 78 13.91 11.23 -13.33
C ALA A 78 13.78 12.59 -12.64
N LEU A 79 13.45 12.60 -11.36
CA LEU A 79 13.36 13.80 -10.56
C LEU A 79 14.75 14.36 -10.18
N GLY A 80 15.76 13.52 -10.02
CA GLY A 80 17.01 13.89 -9.36
C GLY A 80 16.77 14.17 -7.87
N ALA A 81 15.98 13.29 -7.22
CA ALA A 81 15.57 13.49 -5.82
C ALA A 81 16.75 13.45 -4.87
N PRO A 82 16.81 14.35 -3.85
CA PRO A 82 17.88 14.33 -2.85
C PRO A 82 17.92 13.00 -2.09
N ALA A 83 19.08 12.39 -1.95
CA ALA A 83 19.24 11.07 -1.32
C ALA A 83 18.65 11.02 0.10
N ILE A 84 18.82 12.08 0.88
CA ILE A 84 18.25 12.17 2.23
C ILE A 84 16.71 12.17 2.21
N ALA A 85 16.08 12.80 1.21
CA ALA A 85 14.63 12.79 1.08
C ALA A 85 14.12 11.39 0.71
N VAL A 86 14.84 10.67 -0.14
CA VAL A 86 14.54 9.27 -0.48
C VAL A 86 14.66 8.39 0.75
N LEU A 87 15.73 8.53 1.54
CA LEU A 87 15.91 7.78 2.78
C LEU A 87 14.76 8.03 3.77
N ILE A 88 14.40 9.30 3.98
CA ILE A 88 13.27 9.67 4.86
C ILE A 88 11.98 9.05 4.32
N PHE A 89 11.73 9.13 3.01
CA PHE A 89 10.56 8.54 2.38
C PHE A 89 10.47 7.04 2.64
N GLU A 90 11.56 6.29 2.42
CA GLU A 90 11.58 4.83 2.63
C GLU A 90 11.36 4.46 4.11
N ILE A 91 11.95 5.21 5.05
CA ILE A 91 11.71 5.00 6.48
C ILE A 91 10.23 5.22 6.83
N VAL A 92 9.65 6.32 6.34
CA VAL A 92 8.24 6.64 6.59
C VAL A 92 7.32 5.61 5.92
N LEU A 93 7.57 5.27 4.66
CA LEU A 93 6.78 4.30 3.91
C LEU A 93 6.73 2.94 4.63
N ASN A 94 7.88 2.41 5.05
CA ASN A 94 7.93 1.13 5.76
C ASN A 94 7.29 1.21 7.15
N GLY A 95 7.52 2.31 7.87
CA GLY A 95 6.86 2.55 9.17
C GLY A 95 5.35 2.64 9.04
N MET A 96 4.86 3.36 8.04
CA MET A 96 3.42 3.48 7.77
C MET A 96 2.82 2.17 7.26
N ALA A 97 3.52 1.39 6.45
CA ALA A 97 3.05 0.08 6.04
C ALA A 97 2.84 -0.83 7.27
N MET A 98 3.80 -0.86 8.20
CA MET A 98 3.64 -1.61 9.46
C MET A 98 2.49 -1.06 10.33
N PHE A 99 2.36 0.27 10.43
CA PHE A 99 1.26 0.91 11.16
C PHE A 99 -0.10 0.56 10.55
N ASN A 100 -0.24 0.65 9.23
CA ASN A 100 -1.51 0.38 8.53
C ASN A 100 -1.98 -1.06 8.69
N HIS A 101 -1.04 -2.01 8.73
CA HIS A 101 -1.35 -3.42 8.92
C HIS A 101 -1.41 -3.82 10.41
N ALA A 102 -1.13 -2.90 11.34
CA ALA A 102 -1.28 -3.20 12.75
C ALA A 102 -2.74 -3.58 13.06
N ASN A 103 -2.94 -4.70 13.76
CA ASN A 103 -4.25 -5.08 14.24
C ASN A 103 -4.64 -4.25 15.48
N ALA A 104 -4.61 -2.93 15.30
CA ALA A 104 -4.87 -1.95 16.33
C ALA A 104 -6.16 -1.19 16.04
N ARG A 105 -6.90 -0.83 17.09
CA ARG A 105 -8.08 0.02 17.00
C ARG A 105 -7.77 1.38 17.57
N ILE A 106 -7.85 2.39 16.75
CA ILE A 106 -7.79 3.78 17.16
C ILE A 106 -9.20 4.20 17.59
N PRO A 107 -9.38 4.94 18.71
CA PRO A 107 -10.68 5.46 19.06
C PRO A 107 -11.31 6.24 17.90
N ARG A 108 -12.57 5.94 17.57
CA ARG A 108 -13.27 6.50 16.40
C ARG A 108 -13.14 8.01 16.20
N PRO A 109 -13.23 8.85 17.24
CA PRO A 109 -13.08 10.30 17.05
C PRO A 109 -11.67 10.67 16.56
N VAL A 110 -10.63 9.99 17.07
CA VAL A 110 -9.23 10.22 16.70
C VAL A 110 -8.99 9.68 15.30
N ASP A 111 -9.41 8.44 15.02
CA ASP A 111 -9.29 7.83 13.69
C ASP A 111 -9.95 8.68 12.60
N ARG A 112 -11.15 9.21 12.86
CA ARG A 112 -11.87 10.10 11.92
C ARG A 112 -11.05 11.33 11.53
N VAL A 113 -10.29 11.89 12.46
CA VAL A 113 -9.42 13.04 12.19
C VAL A 113 -8.15 12.60 11.46
N LEU A 114 -7.49 11.56 11.95
CA LEU A 114 -6.23 11.07 11.37
C LEU A 114 -6.39 10.65 9.91
N ARG A 115 -7.48 9.96 9.57
CA ARG A 115 -7.72 9.45 8.20
C ARG A 115 -8.04 10.53 7.16
N TRP A 116 -8.04 11.81 7.54
CA TRP A 116 -8.02 12.91 6.57
C TRP A 116 -6.63 13.14 5.98
N LEU A 117 -5.59 12.79 6.73
CA LEU A 117 -4.20 13.04 6.33
C LEU A 117 -3.46 11.72 6.06
N VAL A 118 -3.53 10.77 7.00
CA VAL A 118 -2.78 9.53 6.94
C VAL A 118 -3.69 8.32 6.85
N VAL A 119 -3.17 7.24 6.27
CA VAL A 119 -3.86 5.94 6.25
C VAL A 119 -3.80 5.32 7.64
N THR A 120 -4.95 4.92 8.16
CA THR A 120 -5.07 4.29 9.49
C THR A 120 -5.29 2.78 9.37
N PRO A 121 -5.03 2.00 10.44
CA PRO A 121 -5.26 0.55 10.43
C PRO A 121 -6.68 0.16 10.03
N ASP A 122 -7.70 0.85 10.56
CA ASP A 122 -9.09 0.56 10.21
C ASP A 122 -9.42 0.94 8.75
N MET A 123 -8.81 2.02 8.22
CA MET A 123 -8.95 2.36 6.81
C MET A 123 -8.31 1.28 5.90
N HIS A 124 -7.10 0.83 6.21
CA HIS A 124 -6.40 -0.16 5.40
C HIS A 124 -6.98 -1.57 5.57
N ARG A 125 -7.56 -1.88 6.74
CA ARG A 125 -8.28 -3.14 6.96
C ARG A 125 -9.46 -3.32 5.99
N VAL A 126 -10.16 -2.24 5.60
CA VAL A 126 -11.21 -2.30 4.57
C VAL A 126 -10.64 -2.80 3.25
N HIS A 127 -9.45 -2.33 2.87
CA HIS A 127 -8.73 -2.76 1.69
C HIS A 127 -8.40 -4.26 1.69
N HIS A 128 -8.17 -4.87 2.86
CA HIS A 128 -7.93 -6.31 3.02
C HIS A 128 -9.21 -7.15 3.15
N SER A 129 -10.38 -6.58 2.94
CA SER A 129 -11.65 -7.28 2.95
C SER A 129 -11.73 -8.32 1.82
N ALA A 130 -12.43 -9.43 2.06
CA ALA A 130 -12.78 -10.40 1.03
C ALA A 130 -13.85 -9.90 0.04
N VAL A 131 -14.48 -8.76 0.29
CA VAL A 131 -15.49 -8.14 -0.57
C VAL A 131 -14.78 -7.31 -1.64
N HIS A 132 -14.92 -7.67 -2.90
CA HIS A 132 -14.18 -7.07 -4.04
C HIS A 132 -14.23 -5.53 -4.06
N ARG A 133 -15.41 -4.94 -3.83
CA ARG A 133 -15.55 -3.47 -3.81
C ARG A 133 -14.74 -2.81 -2.69
N GLU A 134 -14.54 -3.51 -1.58
CA GLU A 134 -13.75 -3.05 -0.44
C GLU A 134 -12.27 -3.30 -0.69
N THR A 135 -11.90 -4.48 -1.24
CA THR A 135 -10.53 -4.79 -1.64
C THR A 135 -10.00 -3.79 -2.67
N ASP A 136 -10.87 -3.35 -3.59
CA ASP A 136 -10.56 -2.38 -4.63
C ASP A 136 -10.76 -0.92 -4.17
N SER A 137 -10.34 -0.61 -2.94
CA SER A 137 -10.43 0.71 -2.31
C SER A 137 -9.23 0.98 -1.39
N ASN A 138 -9.08 2.21 -0.89
CA ASN A 138 -8.11 2.58 0.16
C ASN A 138 -6.67 2.12 -0.13
N TYR A 139 -6.16 2.48 -1.31
CA TYR A 139 -4.84 2.08 -1.81
C TYR A 139 -3.67 2.85 -1.18
N GLY A 140 -3.94 3.91 -0.41
CA GLY A 140 -2.91 4.73 0.23
C GLY A 140 -2.01 3.96 1.18
N PHE A 141 -0.73 4.42 1.30
CA PHE A 141 0.22 3.94 2.30
C PHE A 141 0.52 5.01 3.35
N ASN A 142 1.05 6.19 2.94
CA ASN A 142 1.28 7.28 3.87
C ASN A 142 0.06 8.20 3.91
N PHE A 143 -0.26 8.85 2.78
CA PHE A 143 -1.36 9.80 2.71
C PHE A 143 -2.66 9.16 2.23
N SER A 144 -3.74 9.46 2.94
CA SER A 144 -5.10 8.98 2.63
C SER A 144 -5.84 9.86 1.63
N PHE A 145 -5.35 11.07 1.37
CA PHE A 145 -6.07 12.02 0.51
C PHE A 145 -6.06 11.62 -0.97
N TRP A 146 -5.12 10.76 -1.41
CA TRP A 146 -5.15 10.22 -2.77
C TRP A 146 -6.42 9.42 -3.04
N ASP A 147 -6.82 8.56 -2.10
CA ASP A 147 -8.04 7.77 -2.23
C ASP A 147 -9.29 8.65 -2.31
N ARG A 148 -9.30 9.78 -1.61
CA ARG A 148 -10.39 10.76 -1.69
C ARG A 148 -10.38 11.50 -3.02
N LEU A 149 -9.19 11.92 -3.48
CA LEU A 149 -9.02 12.66 -4.72
C LEU A 149 -9.43 11.84 -5.95
N PHE A 150 -9.14 10.54 -5.93
CA PHE A 150 -9.44 9.62 -7.03
C PHE A 150 -10.68 8.74 -6.79
N ALA A 151 -11.49 9.08 -5.81
CA ALA A 151 -12.76 8.41 -5.47
C ALA A 151 -12.63 6.90 -5.20
N THR A 152 -11.51 6.48 -4.62
CA THR A 152 -11.26 5.10 -4.19
C THR A 152 -11.42 4.91 -2.68
N TYR A 153 -11.82 5.96 -1.94
CA TYR A 153 -12.00 5.91 -0.49
C TYR A 153 -13.30 5.20 -0.09
N VAL A 154 -13.19 4.22 0.79
CA VAL A 154 -14.30 3.56 1.49
C VAL A 154 -14.11 3.71 2.99
N ASP A 155 -15.09 4.33 3.67
CA ASP A 155 -14.98 4.69 5.09
C ASP A 155 -15.03 3.48 6.02
N GLN A 156 -15.98 2.56 5.78
CA GLN A 156 -16.24 1.41 6.64
C GLN A 156 -16.56 0.17 5.80
N PRO A 157 -16.17 -1.02 6.26
CA PRO A 157 -16.59 -2.24 5.60
C PRO A 157 -18.08 -2.49 5.80
N GLN A 158 -18.76 -3.04 4.81
CA GLN A 158 -20.21 -3.29 4.85
C GLN A 158 -20.64 -4.15 6.04
N ALA A 159 -19.82 -5.14 6.39
CA ALA A 159 -20.08 -6.02 7.53
C ALA A 159 -19.65 -5.43 8.88
N GLY A 160 -18.99 -4.28 8.90
CA GLY A 160 -18.28 -3.74 10.05
C GLY A 160 -16.99 -4.49 10.37
N HIS A 161 -16.05 -3.83 11.05
CA HIS A 161 -14.71 -4.37 11.33
C HIS A 161 -14.70 -5.66 12.15
N ASP A 162 -15.74 -5.93 12.94
CA ASP A 162 -15.84 -7.13 13.79
C ASP A 162 -16.32 -8.37 13.03
N LYS A 163 -17.03 -8.17 11.91
CA LYS A 163 -17.68 -9.26 11.16
C LYS A 163 -17.15 -9.41 9.75
N MET A 164 -16.29 -8.50 9.29
CA MET A 164 -15.72 -8.60 7.96
C MET A 164 -14.79 -9.81 7.85
N THR A 165 -14.79 -10.43 6.69
CA THR A 165 -13.82 -11.47 6.35
C THR A 165 -12.58 -10.82 5.76
N ILE A 166 -11.42 -11.13 6.32
CA ILE A 166 -10.11 -10.71 5.82
C ILE A 166 -9.56 -11.77 4.86
N GLY A 167 -8.83 -11.34 3.85
CA GLY A 167 -8.22 -12.21 2.87
C GLY A 167 -9.01 -12.29 1.57
N LEU A 168 -8.84 -13.37 0.83
CA LEU A 168 -9.50 -13.60 -0.45
C LEU A 168 -10.46 -14.78 -0.34
N ASN A 169 -11.68 -14.66 -0.87
CA ASN A 169 -12.68 -15.72 -0.82
C ASN A 169 -12.19 -17.06 -1.39
N ASP A 170 -11.39 -17.01 -2.45
CA ASP A 170 -10.86 -18.21 -3.12
C ASP A 170 -9.75 -18.91 -2.31
N TYR A 171 -9.21 -18.23 -1.29
CA TYR A 171 -8.03 -18.66 -0.54
C TYR A 171 -8.22 -18.56 0.97
N GLN A 172 -9.34 -19.07 1.47
CA GLN A 172 -9.58 -19.21 2.91
C GLN A 172 -9.00 -20.54 3.44
N GLY A 173 -8.46 -20.50 4.66
CA GLY A 173 -7.96 -21.67 5.38
C GLY A 173 -6.44 -21.73 5.55
N PRO A 174 -5.91 -22.79 6.19
CA PRO A 174 -4.55 -22.83 6.73
C PRO A 174 -3.43 -22.82 5.67
N LYS A 175 -3.74 -23.10 4.41
CA LYS A 175 -2.74 -23.09 3.32
C LYS A 175 -2.13 -21.70 3.11
N THR A 176 -2.88 -20.64 3.39
CA THR A 176 -2.39 -19.26 3.24
C THR A 176 -1.29 -18.91 4.24
N ALA A 177 -1.14 -19.64 5.33
CA ALA A 177 -0.03 -19.48 6.27
C ALA A 177 1.27 -20.15 5.79
N ASN A 178 1.23 -20.98 4.74
CA ASN A 178 2.41 -21.67 4.23
C ASN A 178 3.15 -20.80 3.22
N LEU A 179 4.41 -20.44 3.53
CA LEU A 179 5.26 -19.56 2.70
C LEU A 179 5.43 -20.09 1.26
N PHE A 180 5.74 -21.38 1.09
CA PHE A 180 5.96 -21.96 -0.24
C PHE A 180 4.67 -21.99 -1.05
N TRP A 181 3.54 -22.23 -0.39
CA TRP A 181 2.25 -22.18 -1.04
C TRP A 181 1.92 -20.76 -1.54
N THR A 182 2.19 -19.73 -0.73
CA THR A 182 1.92 -18.34 -1.08
C THR A 182 2.89 -17.80 -2.15
N LEU A 183 4.16 -18.20 -2.10
CA LEU A 183 5.13 -17.89 -3.17
C LEU A 183 4.75 -18.54 -4.52
N ALA A 184 4.09 -19.70 -4.50
CA ALA A 184 3.59 -20.33 -5.71
C ALA A 184 2.26 -19.73 -6.20
N LEU A 185 1.60 -18.88 -5.40
CA LEU A 185 0.26 -18.37 -5.69
C LEU A 185 0.15 -17.61 -7.03
N PRO A 186 1.10 -16.75 -7.44
CA PRO A 186 1.05 -16.05 -8.73
C PRO A 186 0.95 -16.99 -9.92
N PHE A 187 1.50 -18.20 -9.81
CA PHE A 187 1.60 -19.18 -10.89
C PHE A 187 0.43 -20.18 -10.91
N ARG A 188 -0.44 -20.13 -9.90
CA ARG A 188 -1.62 -21.00 -9.84
C ARG A 188 -2.75 -20.43 -10.70
N PRO A 189 -3.52 -21.28 -11.41
CA PRO A 189 -4.76 -20.82 -12.04
C PRO A 189 -5.72 -20.26 -10.98
N LYS A 190 -6.65 -19.42 -11.43
CA LYS A 190 -7.79 -19.01 -10.61
C LYS A 190 -8.75 -20.17 -10.45
#